data_2ea40130f204488aa821477d28ae499b
#
_entry.id   2ea40130f204488aa821477d28ae499b
#
_cell.length_a   1.000
_cell.length_b   1.000
_cell.length_c   1.000
_cell.angle_alpha   90.00
_cell.angle_beta   90.00
_cell.angle_gamma   90.00
#
_symmetry.space_group_name_H-M   'P 1'
#
loop_
_entity.id
_entity.type
_entity.pdbx_description
1 polymer ?
#
loop_
_entity_poly.entity_id
_entity_poly.type
_entity_poly.pdbx_seq_one_letter_code
_entity_poly.pdbx_strand_id
1 'polypeptide(L)'
;MITSVNNGQVKNIIQLNQKTKARREQGLFVAEGRKMFGEAPADWIEKVYVSETLTSDPVLMEQVEKLPYDIVEDSVFRQMSDTQTPQGILAVLRRPSYTLEDILGGKNPLVMVLEDLQDPGNAGTILRTGEGAGVSGVLLTRTCVDITNPKVIRSTMGSVYRMPFLYVESVV
;
A
#
# COMPACT_ATOMS: atom_id res chain seq x y z
N MET A 1 22.79 8.13 -0.75
CA MET A 1 22.58 6.67 -0.59
C MET A 1 22.49 6.33 0.90
N ILE A 2 21.53 5.50 1.27
CA ILE A 2 21.34 5.04 2.66
C ILE A 2 22.09 3.70 2.84
N THR A 3 23.04 3.68 3.79
CA THR A 3 23.94 2.53 4.03
C THR A 3 23.81 1.95 5.45
N SER A 4 22.89 2.46 6.26
CA SER A 4 22.73 2.03 7.65
C SER A 4 21.28 1.73 8.00
N VAL A 5 21.05 0.58 8.61
CA VAL A 5 19.73 0.21 9.20
C VAL A 5 19.31 1.11 10.34
N ASN A 6 20.26 1.84 10.94
CA ASN A 6 19.99 2.82 11.99
C ASN A 6 19.46 4.16 11.46
N ASN A 7 19.43 4.34 10.13
CA ASN A 7 18.83 5.51 9.51
C ASN A 7 17.36 5.65 9.92
N GLY A 8 16.94 6.85 10.25
CA GLY A 8 15.58 7.13 10.73
C GLY A 8 14.50 6.77 9.71
N GLN A 9 14.76 6.94 8.40
CA GLN A 9 13.83 6.58 7.34
C GLN A 9 13.65 5.06 7.25
N VAL A 10 14.75 4.28 7.34
CA VAL A 10 14.70 2.81 7.36
C VAL A 10 13.88 2.31 8.55
N LYS A 11 14.14 2.85 9.75
CA LYS A 11 13.36 2.50 10.94
C LYS A 11 11.88 2.83 10.78
N ASN A 12 11.56 3.96 10.15
CA ASN A 12 10.18 4.34 9.91
C ASN A 12 9.47 3.37 8.95
N ILE A 13 10.13 2.97 7.86
CA ILE A 13 9.57 1.99 6.91
C ILE A 13 9.30 0.65 7.61
N ILE A 14 10.24 0.17 8.43
CA ILE A 14 10.06 -1.05 9.23
C ILE A 14 8.83 -0.91 10.16
N GLN A 15 8.65 0.25 10.80
CA GLN A 15 7.47 0.51 11.63
C GLN A 15 6.18 0.53 10.82
N LEU A 16 6.17 1.16 9.65
CA LEU A 16 5.01 1.18 8.75
C LEU A 16 4.64 -0.23 8.28
N ASN A 17 5.63 -1.08 8.00
CA ASN A 17 5.40 -2.48 7.65
C ASN A 17 4.78 -3.28 8.81
N GLN A 18 5.25 -3.07 10.04
CA GLN A 18 4.90 -3.93 11.18
C GLN A 18 3.71 -3.43 11.99
N LYS A 19 3.45 -2.11 12.06
CA LYS A 19 2.55 -1.53 13.05
C LYS A 19 1.40 -0.76 12.41
N THR A 20 0.19 -1.27 12.58
CA THR A 20 -1.06 -0.57 12.19
C THR A 20 -1.16 0.82 12.82
N LYS A 21 -0.75 0.97 14.09
CA LYS A 21 -0.75 2.25 14.78
C LYS A 21 0.13 3.28 14.06
N ALA A 22 1.34 2.89 13.66
CA ALA A 22 2.26 3.79 12.94
C ALA A 22 1.64 4.25 11.60
N ARG A 23 1.01 3.35 10.85
CA ARG A 23 0.32 3.71 9.59
C ARG A 23 -0.84 4.69 9.81
N ARG A 24 -1.64 4.47 10.85
CA ARG A 24 -2.78 5.35 11.17
C ARG A 24 -2.33 6.73 11.63
N GLU A 25 -1.36 6.80 12.54
CA GLU A 25 -0.88 8.07 13.09
C GLU A 25 -0.17 8.92 12.04
N GLN A 26 0.60 8.30 11.16
CA GLN A 26 1.31 9.01 10.10
C GLN A 26 0.46 9.25 8.84
N GLY A 27 -0.64 8.52 8.67
CA GLY A 27 -1.40 8.55 7.43
C GLY A 27 -0.62 8.01 6.23
N LEU A 28 0.32 7.07 6.47
CA LEU A 28 1.22 6.52 5.47
C LEU A 28 1.14 4.99 5.45
N PHE A 29 1.47 4.41 4.31
CA PHE A 29 1.66 2.97 4.16
C PHE A 29 2.75 2.66 3.12
N VAL A 30 3.18 1.40 3.07
CA VAL A 30 4.23 0.94 2.16
C VAL A 30 3.63 0.06 1.08
N ALA A 31 3.98 0.34 -0.17
CA ALA A 31 3.74 -0.54 -1.30
C ALA A 31 5.07 -0.99 -1.88
N GLU A 32 5.31 -2.30 -1.88
CA GLU A 32 6.56 -2.91 -2.32
C GLU A 32 6.38 -3.69 -3.61
N GLY A 33 7.36 -3.54 -4.51
CA GLY A 33 7.44 -4.26 -5.77
C GLY A 33 7.12 -3.42 -6.99
N ARG A 34 7.65 -3.85 -8.14
CA ARG A 34 7.57 -3.12 -9.42
C ARG A 34 6.14 -2.84 -9.85
N LYS A 35 5.25 -3.83 -9.75
CA LYS A 35 3.84 -3.68 -10.11
C LYS A 35 3.15 -2.67 -9.21
N MET A 36 3.34 -2.79 -7.89
CA MET A 36 2.69 -1.90 -6.94
C MET A 36 3.19 -0.46 -7.07
N PHE A 37 4.47 -0.26 -7.37
CA PHE A 37 5.02 1.05 -7.67
C PHE A 37 4.46 1.61 -8.99
N GLY A 38 4.47 0.80 -10.06
CA GLY A 38 4.05 1.25 -11.40
C GLY A 38 2.57 1.62 -11.51
N GLU A 39 1.70 1.06 -10.66
CA GLU A 39 0.27 1.38 -10.62
C GLU A 39 -0.09 2.43 -9.56
N ALA A 40 0.85 2.83 -8.71
CA ALA A 40 0.58 3.78 -7.64
C ALA A 40 0.24 5.17 -8.19
N PRO A 41 -0.84 5.82 -7.71
CA PRO A 41 -1.13 7.21 -8.06
C PRO A 41 0.04 8.11 -7.66
N ALA A 42 0.52 8.92 -8.58
CA ALA A 42 1.71 9.75 -8.35
C ALA A 42 1.52 10.76 -7.21
N ASP A 43 0.31 11.27 -7.04
CA ASP A 43 -0.07 12.20 -5.97
C ASP A 43 -0.14 11.53 -4.58
N TRP A 44 -0.20 10.20 -4.52
CA TRP A 44 -0.10 9.47 -3.25
C TRP A 44 1.34 9.23 -2.82
N ILE A 45 2.29 9.24 -3.76
CA ILE A 45 3.68 8.91 -3.48
C ILE A 45 4.35 10.02 -2.66
N GLU A 46 4.72 9.70 -1.43
CA GLU A 46 5.50 10.56 -0.56
C GLU A 46 7.00 10.43 -0.87
N LYS A 47 7.47 9.20 -1.02
CA LYS A 47 8.87 8.90 -1.33
C LYS A 47 9.07 7.48 -1.84
N VAL A 48 10.03 7.32 -2.74
CA VAL A 48 10.46 6.03 -3.30
C VAL A 48 11.82 5.63 -2.74
N TYR A 49 12.02 4.36 -2.52
CA TYR A 49 13.29 3.77 -2.13
C TYR A 49 13.67 2.68 -3.11
N VAL A 50 14.88 2.76 -3.63
CA VAL A 50 15.41 1.84 -4.66
C VAL A 50 16.66 1.18 -4.12
N SER A 51 16.78 -0.13 -4.28
CA SER A 51 18.02 -0.83 -3.96
C SER A 51 19.13 -0.43 -4.93
N GLU A 52 20.38 -0.48 -4.46
CA GLU A 52 21.53 -0.13 -5.29
C GLU A 52 21.57 -0.95 -6.59
N THR A 53 21.36 -2.26 -6.51
CA THR A 53 21.31 -3.15 -7.69
C THR A 53 20.24 -2.71 -8.70
N LEU A 54 19.11 -2.20 -8.24
CA LEU A 54 18.00 -1.82 -9.14
C LEU A 54 18.28 -0.55 -9.92
N THR A 55 19.25 0.27 -9.53
CA THR A 55 19.66 1.47 -10.27
C THR A 55 20.20 1.18 -11.68
N SER A 56 20.56 -0.08 -11.94
CA SER A 56 20.96 -0.54 -13.27
C SER A 56 19.81 -0.74 -14.26
N ASP A 57 18.55 -0.60 -13.82
CA ASP A 57 17.36 -0.67 -14.67
C ASP A 57 16.97 0.74 -15.16
N PRO A 58 17.34 1.14 -16.40
CA PRO A 58 17.11 2.50 -16.87
C PRO A 58 15.63 2.83 -17.06
N VAL A 59 14.80 1.82 -17.40
CA VAL A 59 13.37 2.03 -17.64
C VAL A 59 12.65 2.37 -16.34
N LEU A 60 13.02 1.68 -15.27
CA LEU A 60 12.44 1.94 -13.96
C LEU A 60 12.96 3.26 -13.37
N MET A 61 14.26 3.52 -13.52
CA MET A 61 14.87 4.74 -13.00
C MET A 61 14.31 6.00 -13.67
N GLU A 62 13.98 5.96 -14.96
CA GLU A 62 13.29 7.08 -15.62
C GLU A 62 11.97 7.48 -14.93
N GLN A 63 11.26 6.53 -14.36
CA GLN A 63 10.03 6.80 -13.59
C GLN A 63 10.36 7.30 -12.18
N VAL A 64 11.33 6.66 -11.53
CA VAL A 64 11.75 6.98 -10.15
C VAL A 64 12.31 8.40 -10.04
N GLU A 65 13.12 8.84 -11.00
CA GLU A 65 13.77 10.15 -10.99
C GLU A 65 12.80 11.34 -11.09
N LYS A 66 11.57 11.09 -11.49
CA LYS A 66 10.49 12.11 -11.50
C LYS A 66 9.85 12.33 -10.11
N LEU A 67 10.25 11.55 -9.11
CA LEU A 67 9.67 11.51 -7.77
C LEU A 67 10.76 11.75 -6.71
N PRO A 68 10.39 12.13 -5.49
CA PRO A 68 11.34 12.09 -4.37
C PRO A 68 11.81 10.66 -4.12
N TYR A 69 13.13 10.41 -4.19
CA TYR A 69 13.66 9.06 -3.96
C TYR A 69 15.00 9.06 -3.23
N ASP A 70 15.30 7.90 -2.63
CA ASP A 70 16.62 7.58 -2.10
C ASP A 70 17.09 6.22 -2.61
N ILE A 71 18.39 6.12 -2.87
CA ILE A 71 19.06 4.84 -3.13
C ILE A 71 19.46 4.23 -1.79
N VAL A 72 19.22 2.94 -1.65
CA VAL A 72 19.49 2.17 -0.43
C VAL A 72 20.42 1.02 -0.78
N GLU A 73 21.47 0.82 0.04
CA GLU A 73 22.34 -0.36 -0.07
C GLU A 73 21.53 -1.65 0.01
N ASP A 74 21.84 -2.65 -0.82
CA ASP A 74 21.04 -3.89 -0.95
C ASP A 74 20.84 -4.64 0.36
N SER A 75 21.83 -4.63 1.23
CA SER A 75 21.77 -5.28 2.55
C SER A 75 20.77 -4.60 3.48
N VAL A 76 20.71 -3.26 3.42
CA VAL A 76 19.77 -2.43 4.18
C VAL A 76 18.38 -2.54 3.59
N PHE A 77 18.25 -2.54 2.25
CA PHE A 77 16.97 -2.71 1.57
C PHE A 77 16.28 -4.02 1.96
N ARG A 78 17.03 -5.13 2.02
CA ARG A 78 16.49 -6.42 2.49
C ARG A 78 15.93 -6.37 3.90
N GLN A 79 16.53 -5.59 4.79
CA GLN A 79 16.05 -5.48 6.17
C GLN A 79 14.81 -4.59 6.32
N MET A 80 14.62 -3.63 5.43
CA MET A 80 13.42 -2.78 5.44
C MET A 80 12.25 -3.37 4.63
N SER A 81 12.51 -4.36 3.80
CA SER A 81 11.49 -5.07 3.03
C SER A 81 10.63 -5.99 3.92
N ASP A 82 9.35 -6.14 3.55
CA ASP A 82 8.43 -7.12 4.16
C ASP A 82 8.38 -8.45 3.36
N THR A 83 9.16 -8.57 2.29
CA THR A 83 9.22 -9.78 1.46
C THR A 83 10.54 -10.54 1.63
N GLN A 84 10.49 -11.86 1.45
CA GLN A 84 11.70 -12.70 1.50
C GLN A 84 12.61 -12.47 0.30
N THR A 85 12.02 -12.14 -0.84
CA THR A 85 12.73 -11.87 -2.10
C THR A 85 12.35 -10.48 -2.63
N PRO A 86 12.95 -9.42 -2.08
CA PRO A 86 12.64 -8.05 -2.48
C PRO A 86 12.91 -7.80 -3.97
N GLN A 87 12.02 -7.07 -4.62
CA GLN A 87 12.22 -6.62 -6.01
C GLN A 87 13.04 -5.34 -6.13
N GLY A 88 13.57 -4.83 -5.02
CA GLY A 88 14.46 -3.70 -4.99
C GLY A 88 13.78 -2.32 -5.10
N ILE A 89 12.46 -2.26 -5.06
CA ILE A 89 11.71 -1.00 -5.04
C ILE A 89 10.55 -1.07 -4.06
N LEU A 90 10.38 -0.01 -3.29
CA LEU A 90 9.21 0.25 -2.48
C LEU A 90 8.87 1.75 -2.49
N ALA A 91 7.61 2.06 -2.30
CA ALA A 91 7.12 3.42 -2.16
C ALA A 91 6.40 3.60 -0.83
N VAL A 92 6.65 4.72 -0.18
CA VAL A 92 5.83 5.21 0.93
C VAL A 92 4.74 6.09 0.33
N LEU A 93 3.50 5.76 0.64
CA LEU A 93 2.31 6.35 0.05
C LEU A 93 1.44 6.99 1.13
N ARG A 94 0.79 8.10 0.80
CA ARG A 94 -0.26 8.68 1.63
C ARG A 94 -1.49 7.78 1.62
N ARG A 95 -2.04 7.55 2.79
CA ARG A 95 -3.29 6.79 2.94
C ARG A 95 -4.45 7.60 2.38
N PRO A 96 -5.25 7.04 1.46
CA PRO A 96 -6.44 7.73 0.96
C PRO A 96 -7.48 7.86 2.08
N SER A 97 -8.30 8.89 1.98
CA SER A 97 -9.46 9.10 2.84
C SER A 97 -10.70 9.12 1.97
N TYR A 98 -11.64 8.23 2.25
CA TYR A 98 -12.90 8.11 1.53
C TYR A 98 -14.08 8.41 2.43
N THR A 99 -15.16 8.91 1.82
CA THR A 99 -16.46 9.17 2.46
C THR A 99 -17.49 8.15 1.99
N LEU A 100 -18.64 8.11 2.63
CA LEU A 100 -19.77 7.31 2.15
C LEU A 100 -20.25 7.77 0.74
N GLU A 101 -20.15 9.06 0.44
CA GLU A 101 -20.50 9.57 -0.88
C GLU A 101 -19.57 9.03 -1.98
N ASP A 102 -18.29 8.86 -1.70
CA ASP A 102 -17.35 8.24 -2.65
C ASP A 102 -17.74 6.79 -2.99
N ILE A 103 -18.42 6.10 -2.09
CA ILE A 103 -18.86 4.71 -2.25
C ILE A 103 -20.29 4.61 -2.81
N LEU A 104 -21.19 5.45 -2.33
CA LEU A 104 -22.64 5.35 -2.59
C LEU A 104 -23.16 6.35 -3.62
N GLY A 105 -22.39 7.40 -3.94
CA GLY A 105 -22.86 8.53 -4.77
C GLY A 105 -23.06 8.22 -6.26
N GLY A 106 -22.71 7.03 -6.72
CA GLY A 106 -22.94 6.58 -8.10
C GLY A 106 -24.40 6.27 -8.41
N LYS A 107 -24.74 6.21 -9.71
CA LYS A 107 -26.11 5.95 -10.17
C LYS A 107 -26.67 4.59 -9.71
N ASN A 108 -25.82 3.57 -9.67
CA ASN A 108 -26.17 2.21 -9.27
C ASN A 108 -25.01 1.63 -8.43
N PRO A 109 -24.85 2.05 -7.18
CA PRO A 109 -23.73 1.58 -6.36
C PRO A 109 -23.90 0.10 -5.99
N LEU A 110 -22.86 -0.68 -6.24
CA LEU A 110 -22.72 -2.05 -5.75
C LEU A 110 -21.69 -2.01 -4.61
N VAL A 111 -22.13 -2.21 -3.38
CA VAL A 111 -21.30 -2.10 -2.19
C VAL A 111 -20.98 -3.46 -1.61
N MET A 112 -19.74 -3.69 -1.31
CA MET A 112 -19.30 -4.85 -0.57
C MET A 112 -19.15 -4.51 0.91
N VAL A 113 -19.65 -5.40 1.78
CA VAL A 113 -19.55 -5.26 3.23
C VAL A 113 -18.70 -6.40 3.77
N LEU A 114 -17.68 -6.05 4.54
CA LEU A 114 -16.79 -7.01 5.19
C LEU A 114 -16.90 -6.83 6.71
N GLU A 115 -17.27 -7.90 7.40
CA GLU A 115 -17.41 -7.93 8.84
C GLU A 115 -16.41 -8.95 9.41
N ASP A 116 -15.64 -8.52 10.43
CA ASP A 116 -14.66 -9.34 11.15
C ASP A 116 -13.65 -10.11 10.29
N LEU A 117 -13.37 -9.62 9.09
CA LEU A 117 -12.39 -10.24 8.20
C LEU A 117 -10.96 -9.97 8.71
N GLN A 118 -10.26 -11.03 9.18
CA GLN A 118 -8.95 -10.93 9.81
C GLN A 118 -7.79 -11.33 8.88
N ASP A 119 -8.03 -12.22 7.93
CA ASP A 119 -6.97 -12.72 7.06
C ASP A 119 -6.56 -11.69 5.99
N PRO A 120 -5.28 -11.26 5.96
CA PRO A 120 -4.82 -10.25 5.01
C PRO A 120 -4.81 -10.73 3.56
N GLY A 121 -4.58 -12.01 3.31
CA GLY A 121 -4.60 -12.59 1.97
C GLY A 121 -6.02 -12.59 1.39
N ASN A 122 -6.99 -13.01 2.20
CA ASN A 122 -8.40 -12.99 1.82
C ASN A 122 -8.89 -11.56 1.59
N ALA A 123 -8.53 -10.61 2.46
CA ALA A 123 -8.92 -9.21 2.29
C ALA A 123 -8.46 -8.65 0.94
N GLY A 124 -7.20 -8.84 0.58
CA GLY A 124 -6.67 -8.37 -0.70
C GLY A 124 -7.30 -9.06 -1.90
N THR A 125 -7.54 -10.37 -1.81
CA THR A 125 -8.20 -11.15 -2.86
C THR A 125 -9.65 -10.70 -3.06
N ILE A 126 -10.37 -10.43 -1.98
CA ILE A 126 -11.75 -9.95 -2.02
C ILE A 126 -11.82 -8.57 -2.66
N LEU A 127 -10.94 -7.63 -2.30
CA LEU A 127 -10.88 -6.32 -2.94
C LEU A 127 -10.63 -6.43 -4.44
N ARG A 128 -9.67 -7.25 -4.85
CA ARG A 128 -9.34 -7.49 -6.26
C ARG A 128 -10.52 -8.09 -7.03
N THR A 129 -11.20 -9.08 -6.44
CA THR A 129 -12.37 -9.70 -7.04
C THR A 129 -13.54 -8.71 -7.13
N GLY A 130 -13.74 -7.91 -6.09
CA GLY A 130 -14.75 -6.86 -6.05
C GLY A 130 -14.55 -5.81 -7.14
N GLU A 131 -13.30 -5.37 -7.36
CA GLU A 131 -12.99 -4.47 -8.48
C GLU A 131 -13.38 -5.08 -9.82
N GLY A 132 -12.98 -6.33 -10.05
CA GLY A 132 -13.32 -7.06 -11.29
C GLY A 132 -14.82 -7.26 -11.47
N ALA A 133 -15.59 -7.31 -10.40
CA ALA A 133 -17.06 -7.45 -10.42
C ALA A 133 -17.80 -6.09 -10.50
N GLY A 134 -17.08 -4.97 -10.55
CA GLY A 134 -17.68 -3.64 -10.63
C GLY A 134 -18.22 -3.12 -9.30
N VAL A 135 -17.67 -3.57 -8.17
CA VAL A 135 -18.00 -3.03 -6.84
C VAL A 135 -17.56 -1.56 -6.77
N SER A 136 -18.46 -0.69 -6.29
CA SER A 136 -18.22 0.76 -6.19
C SER A 136 -17.33 1.11 -5.00
N GLY A 137 -17.33 0.29 -3.96
CA GLY A 137 -16.51 0.47 -2.77
C GLY A 137 -16.84 -0.55 -1.68
N VAL A 138 -16.04 -0.51 -0.62
CA VAL A 138 -16.07 -1.49 0.44
C VAL A 138 -16.29 -0.83 1.80
N LEU A 139 -17.26 -1.30 2.55
CA LEU A 139 -17.45 -0.97 3.97
C LEU A 139 -16.83 -2.09 4.82
N LEU A 140 -16.02 -1.71 5.79
CA LEU A 140 -15.38 -2.66 6.71
C LEU A 140 -15.73 -2.31 8.15
N THR A 141 -16.03 -3.32 8.97
CA THR A 141 -16.07 -3.09 10.42
C THR A 141 -14.67 -2.80 10.96
N ARG A 142 -14.56 -2.08 12.08
CA ARG A 142 -13.26 -1.74 12.69
C ARG A 142 -12.45 -2.93 13.14
N THR A 143 -13.10 -4.08 13.29
CA THR A 143 -12.48 -5.36 13.63
C THR A 143 -11.79 -6.02 12.43
N CYS A 144 -12.06 -5.58 11.20
CA CYS A 144 -11.36 -6.08 10.02
C CYS A 144 -9.87 -5.72 10.03
N VAL A 145 -9.09 -6.55 9.34
CA VAL A 145 -7.67 -6.28 9.08
C VAL A 145 -7.47 -4.91 8.41
N ASP A 146 -6.38 -4.24 8.73
CA ASP A 146 -6.03 -2.97 8.10
C ASP A 146 -5.71 -3.17 6.61
N ILE A 147 -6.49 -2.54 5.74
CA ILE A 147 -6.31 -2.60 4.28
C ILE A 147 -4.91 -2.13 3.85
N THR A 148 -4.31 -1.23 4.61
CA THR A 148 -2.93 -0.76 4.34
C THR A 148 -1.83 -1.64 4.94
N ASN A 149 -2.18 -2.80 5.52
CA ASN A 149 -1.20 -3.83 5.90
C ASN A 149 -0.44 -4.31 4.66
N PRO A 150 0.90 -4.44 4.69
CA PRO A 150 1.71 -4.83 3.51
C PRO A 150 1.26 -6.12 2.83
N LYS A 151 0.80 -7.11 3.60
CA LYS A 151 0.29 -8.37 3.04
C LYS A 151 -1.03 -8.17 2.29
N VAL A 152 -1.92 -7.31 2.80
CA VAL A 152 -3.15 -6.92 2.10
C VAL A 152 -2.80 -6.20 0.82
N ILE A 153 -1.96 -5.16 0.90
CA ILE A 153 -1.52 -4.36 -0.26
C ILE A 153 -1.01 -5.26 -1.38
N ARG A 154 -0.12 -6.21 -1.09
CA ARG A 154 0.38 -7.15 -2.10
C ARG A 154 -0.73 -8.01 -2.70
N SER A 155 -1.63 -8.52 -1.87
CA SER A 155 -2.73 -9.40 -2.31
C SER A 155 -3.74 -8.67 -3.20
N THR A 156 -3.87 -7.35 -3.09
CA THR A 156 -4.76 -6.55 -3.95
C THR A 156 -4.29 -6.47 -5.39
N MET A 157 -3.01 -6.70 -5.65
CA MET A 157 -2.42 -6.59 -6.99
C MET A 157 -2.70 -5.24 -7.68
N GLY A 158 -2.80 -4.15 -6.90
CA GLY A 158 -3.09 -2.80 -7.37
C GLY A 158 -4.54 -2.32 -7.17
N SER A 159 -5.49 -3.21 -6.87
CA SER A 159 -6.90 -2.82 -6.66
C SER A 159 -7.09 -1.82 -5.53
N VAL A 160 -6.20 -1.80 -4.54
CA VAL A 160 -6.23 -0.82 -3.45
C VAL A 160 -6.18 0.63 -3.93
N TYR A 161 -5.59 0.89 -5.08
CA TYR A 161 -5.49 2.23 -5.66
C TYR A 161 -6.77 2.72 -6.31
N ARG A 162 -7.70 1.82 -6.62
CA ARG A 162 -8.92 2.08 -7.39
C ARG A 162 -10.19 1.78 -6.62
N MET A 163 -10.12 0.99 -5.54
CA MET A 163 -11.26 0.57 -4.76
C MET A 163 -11.43 1.46 -3.53
N PRO A 164 -12.42 2.35 -3.47
CA PRO A 164 -12.74 3.09 -2.26
C PRO A 164 -13.09 2.15 -1.11
N PHE A 165 -12.61 2.46 0.08
CA PHE A 165 -12.91 1.70 1.29
C PHE A 165 -13.11 2.62 2.50
N LEU A 166 -14.01 2.24 3.40
CA LEU A 166 -14.32 2.99 4.60
C LEU A 166 -14.54 2.05 5.78
N TYR A 167 -13.90 2.36 6.91
CA TYR A 167 -14.16 1.68 8.17
C TYR A 167 -15.34 2.31 8.88
N VAL A 168 -16.31 1.48 9.28
CA VAL A 168 -17.52 1.87 9.98
C VAL A 168 -17.62 1.17 11.34
N GLU A 169 -18.37 1.76 12.28
CA GLU A 169 -18.59 1.14 13.60
C GLU A 169 -19.49 -0.09 13.49
N SER A 170 -20.55 0.00 12.70
CA SER A 170 -21.52 -1.05 12.44
C SER A 170 -22.00 -0.99 11.02
N VAL A 171 -22.43 -2.12 10.49
CA VAL A 171 -23.06 -2.26 9.17
C VAL A 171 -24.58 -2.45 9.29
N VAL A 172 -25.11 -2.35 10.50
CA VAL A 172 -26.57 -2.44 10.84
C VAL A 172 -27.02 -1.12 11.43
#